data_ec3e2f2f533d02b897c830f86a6bf946
#
_entry.id   ec3e2f2f533d02b897c830f86a6bf946
#
_cell.length_a   1.000
_cell.length_b   1.000
_cell.length_c   1.000
_cell.angle_alpha   90.00
_cell.angle_beta   90.00
_cell.angle_gamma   90.00
#
_symmetry.space_group_name_H-M   'P 1'
#
loop_
_entity.id
_entity.type
_entity.pdbx_description
1 polymer ?
#
loop_
_entity_poly.entity_id
_entity_poly.type
_entity_poly.pdbx_seq_one_letter_code
_entity_poly.pdbx_strand_id
1 'polypeptide(L)'
;MGYFFRGAIMTERADRGAIILAAGLGTRMKSERAKVLHEVFYRPMIAYVAGTVLQAGVTRVVCVIGHQKEAVQAALAGLPVGTAVQAEQKGTGHAVLCAQAACAGLTEILILCGDTPLLRPETLSAMLAQHRQHRPALTLMTTKVARPYGYGRILRAEDDGVAAIVEEKDATKVERLITEINAGVYLAEAAFLFSALARVDTNNSQAEMYLTDIVAIARRSGQQVQPFFHDQPQDVLGVN
;
A
#
# COMPACT_ATOMS: atom_id res chain seq x y z
N MET A 1 13.29 -28.30 -45.22
CA MET A 1 12.96 -28.80 -43.86
C MET A 1 13.47 -27.75 -42.87
N GLY A 2 12.64 -26.76 -42.57
CA GLY A 2 13.00 -25.59 -41.75
C GLY A 2 12.44 -25.76 -40.34
N TYR A 3 13.32 -25.86 -39.37
CA TYR A 3 12.97 -25.86 -37.95
C TYR A 3 12.71 -24.43 -37.50
N PHE A 4 11.45 -24.08 -37.24
CA PHE A 4 11.07 -22.87 -36.50
C PHE A 4 11.33 -23.11 -35.00
N PHE A 5 12.40 -22.52 -34.48
CA PHE A 5 12.55 -22.33 -33.04
C PHE A 5 11.53 -21.31 -32.57
N ARG A 6 10.47 -21.79 -31.91
CA ARG A 6 9.63 -20.94 -31.06
C ARG A 6 10.49 -20.50 -29.88
N GLY A 7 10.96 -19.23 -29.94
CA GLY A 7 11.55 -18.59 -28.79
C GLY A 7 10.53 -18.57 -27.67
N ALA A 8 10.79 -19.30 -26.59
CA ALA A 8 10.08 -19.14 -25.33
C ALA A 8 10.32 -17.71 -24.88
N ILE A 9 9.28 -16.89 -24.85
CA ILE A 9 9.29 -15.60 -24.16
C ILE A 9 9.50 -15.96 -22.69
N MET A 10 10.73 -15.88 -22.22
CA MET A 10 11.01 -15.84 -20.79
C MET A 10 10.37 -14.54 -20.27
N THR A 11 9.18 -14.66 -19.70
CA THR A 11 8.64 -13.58 -18.88
C THR A 11 9.61 -13.42 -17.71
N GLU A 12 10.46 -12.40 -17.75
CA GLU A 12 11.25 -11.99 -16.60
C GLU A 12 10.29 -11.87 -15.41
N ARG A 13 10.51 -12.73 -14.42
CA ARG A 13 9.73 -12.69 -13.18
C ARG A 13 10.17 -11.41 -12.48
N ALA A 14 9.30 -10.40 -12.44
CA ALA A 14 9.61 -9.15 -11.77
C ALA A 14 10.07 -9.45 -10.34
N ASP A 15 11.25 -8.92 -9.95
CA ASP A 15 11.76 -9.01 -8.58
C ASP A 15 10.88 -8.14 -7.68
N ARG A 16 9.91 -8.78 -7.02
CA ARG A 16 8.84 -8.13 -6.25
C ARG A 16 9.08 -8.25 -4.77
N GLY A 17 8.89 -7.13 -4.07
CA GLY A 17 8.83 -7.09 -2.61
C GLY A 17 7.56 -6.43 -2.11
N ALA A 18 7.38 -6.44 -0.79
CA ALA A 18 6.29 -5.76 -0.12
C ALA A 18 6.80 -4.92 1.06
N ILE A 19 6.15 -3.76 1.24
CA ILE A 19 6.30 -2.89 2.41
C ILE A 19 4.97 -2.90 3.17
N ILE A 20 4.99 -3.28 4.45
CA ILE A 20 3.83 -3.24 5.33
C ILE A 20 4.01 -2.09 6.32
N LEU A 21 3.10 -1.12 6.29
CA LEU A 21 3.14 0.06 7.15
C LEU A 21 2.55 -0.28 8.52
N ALA A 22 3.40 -0.27 9.55
CA ALA A 22 3.06 -0.66 10.92
C ALA A 22 3.65 0.30 11.98
N ALA A 23 4.10 1.50 11.59
CA ALA A 23 4.77 2.45 12.48
C ALA A 23 3.83 3.43 13.18
N GLY A 24 2.54 3.50 12.78
CA GLY A 24 1.58 4.48 13.25
C GLY A 24 1.17 4.31 14.70
N LEU A 25 0.87 5.43 15.38
CA LEU A 25 0.45 5.47 16.80
C LEU A 25 -0.96 4.88 17.04
N GLY A 26 -1.83 4.83 16.03
CA GLY A 26 -3.18 4.28 16.18
C GLY A 26 -4.08 5.07 17.15
N THR A 27 -3.94 6.39 17.21
CA THR A 27 -4.59 7.28 18.20
C THR A 27 -6.11 7.13 18.27
N ARG A 28 -6.77 6.72 17.17
CA ARG A 28 -8.23 6.48 17.11
C ARG A 28 -8.68 5.28 17.96
N MET A 29 -7.82 4.31 18.19
CA MET A 29 -8.13 3.12 19.01
C MET A 29 -8.26 3.41 20.50
N LYS A 30 -7.84 4.61 20.98
CA LYS A 30 -7.84 4.99 22.40
C LYS A 30 -7.19 3.91 23.30
N SER A 31 -6.13 3.28 22.82
CA SER A 31 -5.38 2.19 23.45
C SER A 31 -3.90 2.56 23.50
N GLU A 32 -3.21 2.16 24.54
CA GLU A 32 -1.75 2.28 24.64
C GLU A 32 -1.03 1.27 23.74
N ARG A 33 -1.70 0.17 23.38
CA ARG A 33 -1.16 -0.87 22.51
C ARG A 33 -1.12 -0.36 21.07
N ALA A 34 -0.02 -0.55 20.35
CA ALA A 34 0.10 -0.22 18.95
C ALA A 34 -1.03 -0.87 18.14
N LYS A 35 -1.65 -0.10 17.22
CA LYS A 35 -2.84 -0.52 16.48
C LYS A 35 -2.70 -1.92 15.87
N VAL A 36 -1.59 -2.19 15.21
CA VAL A 36 -1.31 -3.44 14.49
C VAL A 36 -1.11 -4.66 15.38
N LEU A 37 -0.95 -4.43 16.70
CA LEU A 37 -0.83 -5.48 17.71
C LEU A 37 -2.17 -5.95 18.28
N HIS A 38 -3.27 -5.23 18.02
CA HIS A 38 -4.59 -5.71 18.42
C HIS A 38 -4.89 -7.04 17.72
N GLU A 39 -5.52 -7.93 18.48
CA GLU A 39 -5.72 -9.32 18.05
C GLU A 39 -7.09 -9.51 17.40
N VAL A 40 -7.10 -10.26 16.31
CA VAL A 40 -8.27 -10.86 15.69
C VAL A 40 -8.10 -12.36 15.85
N PHE A 41 -9.03 -13.05 16.52
CA PHE A 41 -8.91 -14.47 16.84
C PHE A 41 -7.56 -14.85 17.43
N TYR A 42 -7.13 -14.16 18.50
CA TYR A 42 -5.90 -14.42 19.27
C TYR A 42 -4.58 -14.25 18.49
N ARG A 43 -4.62 -13.58 17.33
CA ARG A 43 -3.42 -13.32 16.52
C ARG A 43 -3.35 -11.84 16.17
N PRO A 44 -2.21 -11.15 16.34
CA PRO A 44 -2.03 -9.75 15.97
C PRO A 44 -2.34 -9.47 14.50
N MET A 45 -3.01 -8.34 14.21
CA MET A 45 -3.40 -7.97 12.84
C MET A 45 -2.22 -7.98 11.87
N ILE A 46 -1.06 -7.47 12.30
CA ILE A 46 0.16 -7.44 11.47
C ILE A 46 0.58 -8.83 10.98
N ALA A 47 0.37 -9.87 11.80
CA ALA A 47 0.73 -11.23 11.44
C ALA A 47 -0.21 -11.84 10.38
N TYR A 48 -1.50 -11.40 10.35
CA TYR A 48 -2.41 -11.74 9.25
C TYR A 48 -1.96 -11.10 7.96
N VAL A 49 -1.72 -9.77 7.96
CA VAL A 49 -1.31 -9.03 6.76
C VAL A 49 -0.01 -9.60 6.19
N ALA A 50 1.00 -9.84 7.04
CA ALA A 50 2.26 -10.44 6.61
C ALA A 50 2.05 -11.84 6.02
N GLY A 51 1.22 -12.67 6.67
CA GLY A 51 0.86 -14.00 6.16
C GLY A 51 0.17 -13.95 4.80
N THR A 52 -0.78 -13.03 4.61
CA THR A 52 -1.49 -12.82 3.33
C THR A 52 -0.53 -12.47 2.20
N VAL A 53 0.43 -11.57 2.46
CA VAL A 53 1.44 -11.17 1.47
C VAL A 53 2.33 -12.34 1.08
N LEU A 54 2.79 -13.13 2.05
CA LEU A 54 3.60 -14.33 1.81
C LEU A 54 2.82 -15.39 1.03
N GLN A 55 1.54 -15.63 1.35
CA GLN A 55 0.66 -16.55 0.63
C GLN A 55 0.36 -16.08 -0.81
N ALA A 56 0.34 -14.78 -1.06
CA ALA A 56 0.25 -14.23 -2.43
C ALA A 56 1.55 -14.40 -3.25
N GLY A 57 2.58 -15.03 -2.69
CA GLY A 57 3.85 -15.36 -3.36
C GLY A 57 4.88 -14.22 -3.36
N VAL A 58 4.70 -13.19 -2.54
CA VAL A 58 5.70 -12.13 -2.34
C VAL A 58 6.59 -12.55 -1.18
N THR A 59 7.85 -12.87 -1.46
CA THR A 59 8.77 -13.48 -0.48
C THR A 59 9.69 -12.47 0.20
N ARG A 60 9.94 -11.31 -0.41
CA ARG A 60 10.74 -10.23 0.18
C ARG A 60 9.80 -9.20 0.83
N VAL A 61 9.55 -9.37 2.13
CA VAL A 61 8.60 -8.54 2.88
C VAL A 61 9.33 -7.73 3.94
N VAL A 62 9.06 -6.43 4.01
CA VAL A 62 9.62 -5.51 5.00
C VAL A 62 8.47 -4.82 5.74
N CYS A 63 8.42 -4.97 7.07
CA CYS A 63 7.48 -4.26 7.92
C CYS A 63 8.13 -2.97 8.43
N VAL A 64 7.52 -1.81 8.14
CA VAL A 64 7.97 -0.53 8.71
C VAL A 64 7.35 -0.38 10.08
N ILE A 65 8.20 -0.39 11.10
CA ILE A 65 7.83 -0.36 12.51
C ILE A 65 8.27 0.95 13.15
N GLY A 66 7.63 1.36 14.24
CA GLY A 66 7.95 2.62 14.95
C GLY A 66 7.51 2.54 16.40
N HIS A 67 6.29 2.97 16.69
CA HIS A 67 5.72 2.83 18.03
C HIS A 67 5.67 1.37 18.48
N GLN A 68 6.19 1.09 19.68
CA GLN A 68 6.29 -0.28 20.24
C GLN A 68 7.00 -1.28 19.31
N LYS A 69 8.07 -0.85 18.66
CA LYS A 69 8.79 -1.63 17.63
C LYS A 69 9.20 -3.03 18.11
N GLU A 70 9.63 -3.17 19.35
CA GLU A 70 10.04 -4.46 19.94
C GLU A 70 8.86 -5.43 20.03
N ALA A 71 7.68 -4.95 20.42
CA ALA A 71 6.47 -5.76 20.50
C ALA A 71 5.96 -6.14 19.11
N VAL A 72 6.07 -5.24 18.12
CA VAL A 72 5.71 -5.53 16.71
C VAL A 72 6.69 -6.57 16.14
N GLN A 73 7.98 -6.47 16.41
CA GLN A 73 8.97 -7.48 16.00
C GLN A 73 8.66 -8.85 16.61
N ALA A 74 8.30 -8.89 17.90
CA ALA A 74 7.90 -10.12 18.57
C ALA A 74 6.65 -10.76 17.94
N ALA A 75 5.66 -9.93 17.55
CA ALA A 75 4.44 -10.40 16.86
C ALA A 75 4.70 -10.97 15.46
N LEU A 76 5.81 -10.61 14.84
CA LEU A 76 6.28 -11.10 13.54
C LEU A 76 7.25 -12.29 13.65
N ALA A 77 7.63 -12.69 14.88
CA ALA A 77 8.56 -13.79 15.09
C ALA A 77 8.07 -15.08 14.41
N GLY A 78 8.99 -15.76 13.72
CA GLY A 78 8.68 -16.98 12.94
C GLY A 78 8.15 -16.74 11.52
N LEU A 79 7.87 -15.50 11.13
CA LEU A 79 7.60 -15.16 9.73
C LEU A 79 8.89 -14.69 9.02
N PRO A 80 9.09 -15.06 7.74
CA PRO A 80 10.26 -14.66 6.96
C PRO A 80 10.11 -13.19 6.48
N VAL A 81 10.06 -12.25 7.42
CA VAL A 81 9.89 -10.82 7.14
C VAL A 81 11.02 -10.01 7.79
N GLY A 82 11.51 -8.99 7.08
CA GLY A 82 12.44 -8.01 7.63
C GLY A 82 11.69 -6.83 8.27
N THR A 83 12.43 -5.97 8.97
CA THR A 83 11.89 -4.74 9.54
C THR A 83 12.73 -3.54 9.16
N ALA A 84 12.08 -2.37 8.99
CA ALA A 84 12.70 -1.06 8.88
C ALA A 84 12.10 -0.14 9.94
N VAL A 85 12.89 0.77 10.51
CA VAL A 85 12.43 1.61 11.62
C VAL A 85 12.08 3.00 11.09
N GLN A 86 10.85 3.44 11.32
CA GLN A 86 10.46 4.84 11.23
C GLN A 86 10.56 5.48 12.62
N ALA A 87 11.68 6.15 12.90
CA ALA A 87 11.93 6.74 14.20
C ALA A 87 11.00 7.93 14.51
N GLU A 88 10.69 8.73 13.49
CA GLU A 88 9.79 9.89 13.56
C GLU A 88 8.61 9.68 12.60
N GLN A 89 7.38 9.82 13.10
CA GLN A 89 6.15 9.64 12.31
C GLN A 89 5.89 10.89 11.43
N LYS A 90 6.60 10.97 10.30
CA LYS A 90 6.47 12.07 9.32
C LYS A 90 5.52 11.74 8.15
N GLY A 91 4.60 10.82 8.36
CA GLY A 91 3.60 10.41 7.37
C GLY A 91 3.89 9.07 6.69
N THR A 92 2.94 8.63 5.88
CA THR A 92 2.97 7.31 5.21
C THR A 92 4.02 7.24 4.10
N GLY A 93 4.25 8.33 3.36
CA GLY A 93 5.32 8.40 2.36
C GLY A 93 6.70 8.28 3.00
N HIS A 94 6.93 8.95 4.13
CA HIS A 94 8.18 8.82 4.89
C HIS A 94 8.37 7.39 5.40
N ALA A 95 7.31 6.71 5.83
CA ALA A 95 7.40 5.31 6.25
C ALA A 95 7.90 4.40 5.10
N VAL A 96 7.41 4.60 3.88
CA VAL A 96 7.89 3.86 2.70
C VAL A 96 9.37 4.17 2.43
N LEU A 97 9.81 5.42 2.54
CA LEU A 97 11.22 5.79 2.37
C LEU A 97 12.14 5.11 3.39
N CYS A 98 11.69 4.89 4.63
CA CYS A 98 12.46 4.16 5.63
C CYS A 98 12.78 2.71 5.22
N ALA A 99 11.98 2.11 4.34
CA ALA A 99 12.20 0.77 3.81
C ALA A 99 13.03 0.74 2.50
N GLN A 100 13.40 1.88 1.93
CA GLN A 100 14.04 1.96 0.60
C GLN A 100 15.29 1.09 0.49
N ALA A 101 16.18 1.15 1.47
CA ALA A 101 17.43 0.36 1.46
C ALA A 101 17.16 -1.16 1.46
N ALA A 102 16.12 -1.60 2.19
CA ALA A 102 15.71 -3.00 2.22
C ALA A 102 15.04 -3.47 0.93
N CYS A 103 14.61 -2.54 0.08
CA CYS A 103 13.99 -2.80 -1.22
C CYS A 103 14.98 -2.70 -2.40
N ALA A 104 16.29 -2.53 -2.13
CA ALA A 104 17.29 -2.43 -3.19
C ALA A 104 17.25 -3.65 -4.13
N GLY A 105 17.29 -3.42 -5.45
CA GLY A 105 17.23 -4.45 -6.48
C GLY A 105 15.82 -4.97 -6.81
N LEU A 106 14.77 -4.52 -6.12
CA LEU A 106 13.39 -4.83 -6.49
C LEU A 106 12.96 -3.97 -7.69
N THR A 107 12.13 -4.55 -8.56
CA THR A 107 11.52 -3.85 -9.71
C THR A 107 10.11 -3.37 -9.39
N GLU A 108 9.37 -4.10 -8.54
CA GLU A 108 8.01 -3.78 -8.14
C GLU A 108 7.86 -3.88 -6.62
N ILE A 109 7.09 -2.96 -6.05
CA ILE A 109 6.86 -2.88 -4.60
C ILE A 109 5.35 -2.84 -4.33
N LEU A 110 4.88 -3.84 -3.61
CA LEU A 110 3.54 -3.88 -3.03
C LEU A 110 3.56 -3.14 -1.68
N ILE A 111 2.65 -2.22 -1.46
CA ILE A 111 2.56 -1.45 -0.20
C ILE A 111 1.19 -1.69 0.41
N LEU A 112 1.15 -2.01 1.71
CA LEU A 112 -0.08 -2.29 2.45
C LEU A 112 -0.05 -1.65 3.84
N CYS A 113 -1.23 -1.41 4.40
CA CYS A 113 -1.39 -1.06 5.81
C CYS A 113 -1.43 -2.34 6.68
N GLY A 114 -0.75 -2.33 7.82
CA GLY A 114 -0.68 -3.49 8.74
C GLY A 114 -1.96 -3.74 9.56
N ASP A 115 -3.00 -2.94 9.35
CA ASP A 115 -4.27 -2.97 10.07
C ASP A 115 -5.46 -3.47 9.23
N THR A 116 -5.20 -4.13 8.08
CA THR A 116 -6.19 -4.72 7.19
C THR A 116 -6.17 -6.26 7.24
N PRO A 117 -6.52 -6.89 8.37
CA PRO A 117 -6.31 -8.33 8.59
C PRO A 117 -7.20 -9.24 7.75
N LEU A 118 -8.26 -8.69 7.13
CA LEU A 118 -9.21 -9.46 6.32
C LEU A 118 -8.86 -9.50 4.83
N LEU A 119 -7.80 -8.79 4.42
CA LEU A 119 -7.31 -8.82 3.04
C LEU A 119 -6.90 -10.25 2.65
N ARG A 120 -7.37 -10.71 1.49
CA ARG A 120 -7.17 -12.09 1.04
C ARG A 120 -6.01 -12.23 0.06
N PRO A 121 -5.29 -13.36 0.09
CA PRO A 121 -4.21 -13.63 -0.87
C PRO A 121 -4.69 -13.61 -2.33
N GLU A 122 -5.91 -14.09 -2.59
CA GLU A 122 -6.52 -14.13 -3.93
C GLU A 122 -6.74 -12.72 -4.47
N THR A 123 -7.16 -11.77 -3.62
CA THR A 123 -7.33 -10.35 -3.98
C THR A 123 -6.00 -9.72 -4.39
N LEU A 124 -4.94 -9.98 -3.61
CA LEU A 124 -3.59 -9.53 -3.97
C LEU A 124 -3.11 -10.17 -5.27
N SER A 125 -3.33 -11.48 -5.45
CA SER A 125 -2.95 -12.20 -6.66
C SER A 125 -3.65 -11.64 -7.90
N ALA A 126 -4.94 -11.30 -7.80
CA ALA A 126 -5.70 -10.66 -8.88
C ALA A 126 -5.14 -9.27 -9.22
N MET A 127 -4.85 -8.44 -8.21
CA MET A 127 -4.24 -7.12 -8.39
C MET A 127 -2.86 -7.23 -9.06
N LEU A 128 -2.02 -8.17 -8.63
CA LEU A 128 -0.72 -8.46 -9.22
C LEU A 128 -0.83 -8.92 -10.68
N ALA A 129 -1.86 -9.70 -11.02
CA ALA A 129 -2.11 -10.14 -12.38
C ALA A 129 -2.54 -8.97 -13.28
N GLN A 130 -3.46 -8.11 -12.80
CA GLN A 130 -3.89 -6.92 -13.52
C GLN A 130 -2.72 -5.96 -13.77
N HIS A 131 -1.88 -5.70 -12.76
CA HIS A 131 -0.70 -4.86 -12.91
C HIS A 131 0.25 -5.37 -14.00
N ARG A 132 0.53 -6.68 -14.01
CA ARG A 132 1.36 -7.31 -15.05
C ARG A 132 0.77 -7.16 -16.46
N GLN A 133 -0.55 -7.22 -16.58
CA GLN A 133 -1.24 -7.08 -17.87
C GLN A 133 -1.11 -5.67 -18.44
N HIS A 134 -1.30 -4.65 -17.61
CA HIS A 134 -1.34 -3.25 -18.05
C HIS A 134 0.01 -2.53 -17.92
N ARG A 135 0.92 -3.05 -17.09
CA ARG A 135 2.27 -2.48 -16.81
C ARG A 135 2.24 -0.97 -16.50
N PRO A 136 1.35 -0.49 -15.62
CA PRO A 136 1.33 0.91 -15.22
C PRO A 136 2.48 1.19 -14.25
N ALA A 137 2.89 2.46 -14.10
CA ALA A 137 3.83 2.84 -13.05
C ALA A 137 3.24 2.63 -11.64
N LEU A 138 1.92 2.71 -11.51
CA LEU A 138 1.21 2.58 -10.24
C LEU A 138 -0.15 1.90 -10.44
N THR A 139 -0.43 0.85 -9.67
CA THR A 139 -1.78 0.32 -9.44
C THR A 139 -2.18 0.62 -8.01
N LEU A 140 -3.39 1.12 -7.79
CA LEU A 140 -3.93 1.33 -6.45
C LEU A 140 -5.27 0.62 -6.31
N MET A 141 -5.50 0.05 -5.11
CA MET A 141 -6.77 -0.60 -4.80
C MET A 141 -7.77 0.42 -4.32
N THR A 142 -8.96 0.42 -4.93
CA THR A 142 -10.09 1.26 -4.55
C THR A 142 -11.29 0.41 -4.19
N THR A 143 -12.19 0.94 -3.39
CA THR A 143 -13.47 0.32 -3.08
C THR A 143 -14.52 1.41 -2.82
N LYS A 144 -15.81 1.04 -2.81
CA LYS A 144 -16.90 1.96 -2.44
C LYS A 144 -17.46 1.60 -1.09
N VAL A 145 -17.67 2.61 -0.25
CA VAL A 145 -18.27 2.46 1.09
C VAL A 145 -19.36 3.49 1.31
N ALA A 146 -20.40 3.12 2.03
CA ALA A 146 -21.50 4.05 2.36
C ALA A 146 -21.06 5.16 3.33
N ARG A 147 -20.06 4.91 4.18
CA ARG A 147 -19.53 5.85 5.17
C ARG A 147 -18.01 5.97 5.00
N PRO A 148 -17.53 6.85 4.11
CA PRO A 148 -16.11 6.95 3.75
C PRO A 148 -15.26 7.71 4.79
N TYR A 149 -15.79 8.05 5.95
CA TYR A 149 -15.10 8.82 6.99
C TYR A 149 -13.76 8.20 7.39
N GLY A 150 -12.72 9.02 7.40
CA GLY A 150 -11.37 8.63 7.79
C GLY A 150 -10.52 8.00 6.68
N TYR A 151 -11.03 7.89 5.46
CA TYR A 151 -10.30 7.39 4.29
C TYR A 151 -9.98 8.49 3.29
N GLY A 152 -8.92 8.33 2.51
CA GLY A 152 -8.67 9.16 1.33
C GLY A 152 -9.73 8.93 0.25
N ARG A 153 -10.18 10.01 -0.39
CA ARG A 153 -11.19 9.98 -1.48
C ARG A 153 -10.50 9.90 -2.82
N ILE A 154 -11.03 9.06 -3.71
CA ILE A 154 -10.55 8.94 -5.08
C ILE A 154 -11.15 10.06 -5.92
N LEU A 155 -10.28 10.94 -6.41
CA LEU A 155 -10.68 11.94 -7.40
C LEU A 155 -10.50 11.35 -8.80
N ARG A 156 -11.60 11.35 -9.59
CA ARG A 156 -11.59 10.89 -10.98
C ARG A 156 -11.29 12.06 -11.91
N ALA A 157 -10.56 11.78 -12.98
CA ALA A 157 -10.36 12.71 -14.09
C ALA A 157 -11.50 12.57 -15.12
N GLU A 158 -11.52 13.44 -16.12
CA GLU A 158 -12.51 13.41 -17.22
C GLU A 158 -12.48 12.07 -18.02
N ASP A 159 -11.32 11.42 -18.09
CA ASP A 159 -11.11 10.11 -18.72
C ASP A 159 -11.50 8.93 -17.80
N ASP A 160 -12.20 9.18 -16.69
CA ASP A 160 -12.54 8.22 -15.63
C ASP A 160 -11.34 7.56 -14.95
N GLY A 161 -10.13 7.98 -15.30
CA GLY A 161 -8.91 7.56 -14.61
C GLY A 161 -8.79 8.18 -13.21
N VAL A 162 -7.92 7.63 -12.35
CA VAL A 162 -7.64 8.25 -11.06
C VAL A 162 -6.76 9.48 -11.26
N ALA A 163 -7.24 10.65 -10.85
CA ALA A 163 -6.49 11.91 -10.92
C ALA A 163 -5.63 12.13 -9.68
N ALA A 164 -6.21 11.92 -8.50
CA ALA A 164 -5.56 12.14 -7.21
C ALA A 164 -6.31 11.37 -6.10
N ILE A 165 -5.70 11.35 -4.93
CA ILE A 165 -6.36 10.98 -3.68
C ILE A 165 -6.31 12.19 -2.76
N VAL A 166 -7.45 12.57 -2.17
CA VAL A 166 -7.51 13.61 -1.14
C VAL A 166 -7.77 12.97 0.21
N GLU A 167 -6.91 13.24 1.18
CA GLU A 167 -7.06 12.70 2.53
C GLU A 167 -8.26 13.34 3.26
N GLU A 168 -8.89 12.60 4.19
CA GLU A 168 -10.07 13.05 4.94
C GLU A 168 -9.92 14.45 5.55
N LYS A 169 -8.73 14.77 6.08
CA LYS A 169 -8.48 16.04 6.78
C LYS A 169 -8.34 17.22 5.83
N ASP A 170 -7.90 16.97 4.60
CA ASP A 170 -7.70 17.98 3.55
C ASP A 170 -8.90 18.11 2.62
N ALA A 171 -9.83 17.14 2.66
CA ALA A 171 -10.98 17.08 1.78
C ALA A 171 -11.98 18.22 2.06
N THR A 172 -12.42 18.89 1.00
CA THR A 172 -13.53 19.85 1.00
C THR A 172 -14.85 19.16 1.35
N LYS A 173 -15.88 19.95 1.64
CA LYS A 173 -17.24 19.42 1.92
C LYS A 173 -17.79 18.58 0.76
N VAL A 174 -17.48 18.96 -0.49
CA VAL A 174 -17.92 18.23 -1.68
C VAL A 174 -17.16 16.93 -1.84
N GLU A 175 -15.83 16.95 -1.70
CA GLU A 175 -14.98 15.76 -1.82
C GLU A 175 -15.30 14.71 -0.74
N ARG A 176 -15.70 15.14 0.46
CA ARG A 176 -16.15 14.22 1.53
C ARG A 176 -17.40 13.41 1.17
N LEU A 177 -18.18 13.82 0.18
CA LEU A 177 -19.35 13.09 -0.31
C LEU A 177 -18.96 11.94 -1.26
N ILE A 178 -17.73 11.90 -1.75
CA ILE A 178 -17.23 10.83 -2.61
C ILE A 178 -17.19 9.54 -1.79
N THR A 179 -17.83 8.49 -2.31
CA THR A 179 -17.91 7.18 -1.65
C THR A 179 -16.81 6.21 -2.08
N GLU A 180 -16.12 6.49 -3.19
CA GLU A 180 -14.97 5.71 -3.60
C GLU A 180 -13.73 6.14 -2.80
N ILE A 181 -13.11 5.16 -2.14
CA ILE A 181 -12.00 5.39 -1.22
C ILE A 181 -10.75 4.65 -1.64
N ASN A 182 -9.63 5.17 -1.18
CA ASN A 182 -8.34 4.50 -1.19
C ASN A 182 -8.32 3.38 -0.13
N ALA A 183 -8.13 2.14 -0.56
CA ALA A 183 -8.03 0.98 0.33
C ALA A 183 -6.64 0.84 0.99
N GLY A 184 -5.68 1.72 0.68
CA GLY A 184 -4.34 1.68 1.27
C GLY A 184 -3.45 0.55 0.74
N VAL A 185 -3.78 -0.04 -0.39
CA VAL A 185 -2.98 -1.07 -1.07
C VAL A 185 -2.51 -0.54 -2.42
N TYR A 186 -1.20 -0.58 -2.64
CA TYR A 186 -0.56 -0.07 -3.86
C TYR A 186 0.42 -1.09 -4.41
N LEU A 187 0.57 -1.12 -5.71
CA LEU A 187 1.66 -1.81 -6.40
C LEU A 187 2.31 -0.82 -7.37
N ALA A 188 3.57 -0.55 -7.18
CA ALA A 188 4.31 0.46 -7.94
C ALA A 188 5.61 -0.08 -8.49
N GLU A 189 6.03 0.42 -9.66
CA GLU A 189 7.41 0.29 -10.09
C GLU A 189 8.34 0.95 -9.06
N ALA A 190 9.39 0.24 -8.63
CA ALA A 190 10.27 0.72 -7.56
C ALA A 190 10.98 2.03 -7.93
N ALA A 191 11.44 2.17 -9.17
CA ALA A 191 12.09 3.39 -9.64
C ALA A 191 11.13 4.59 -9.62
N PHE A 192 9.90 4.40 -10.11
CA PHE A 192 8.86 5.43 -10.03
C PHE A 192 8.54 5.79 -8.59
N LEU A 193 8.28 4.79 -7.73
CA LEU A 193 7.89 4.99 -6.33
C LEU A 193 8.85 5.90 -5.57
N PHE A 194 10.13 5.55 -5.56
CA PHE A 194 11.12 6.32 -4.80
C PHE A 194 11.42 7.69 -5.42
N SER A 195 11.40 7.80 -6.75
CA SER A 195 11.50 9.09 -7.44
C SER A 195 10.31 10.00 -7.15
N ALA A 196 9.10 9.45 -7.09
CA ALA A 196 7.88 10.20 -6.75
C ALA A 196 7.90 10.66 -5.29
N LEU A 197 8.27 9.76 -4.35
CA LEU A 197 8.36 10.09 -2.93
C LEU A 197 9.38 11.19 -2.63
N ALA A 198 10.48 11.27 -3.36
CA ALA A 198 11.45 12.36 -3.24
C ALA A 198 10.87 13.74 -3.63
N ARG A 199 9.72 13.78 -4.29
CA ARG A 199 9.01 15.00 -4.75
C ARG A 199 7.76 15.31 -3.93
N VAL A 200 7.38 14.43 -3.00
CA VAL A 200 6.26 14.69 -2.08
C VAL A 200 6.67 15.78 -1.09
N ASP A 201 5.83 16.78 -0.94
CA ASP A 201 5.98 17.84 0.05
C ASP A 201 5.12 17.55 1.30
N THR A 202 5.13 18.51 2.24
CA THR A 202 4.36 18.43 3.48
C THR A 202 3.32 19.55 3.59
N ASN A 203 2.94 20.16 2.44
CA ASN A 203 1.98 21.25 2.37
C ASN A 203 0.53 20.73 2.50
N ASN A 204 0.21 20.14 3.64
CA ASN A 204 -1.11 19.59 3.95
C ASN A 204 -1.46 19.85 5.42
N SER A 205 -2.69 19.56 5.81
CA SER A 205 -3.22 19.87 7.16
C SER A 205 -2.47 19.19 8.31
N GLN A 206 -1.72 18.12 8.02
CA GLN A 206 -0.95 17.36 9.02
C GLN A 206 0.55 17.65 9.00
N ALA A 207 1.05 18.41 8.01
CA ALA A 207 2.47 18.63 7.75
C ALA A 207 3.25 17.29 7.61
N GLU A 208 2.64 16.30 6.94
CA GLU A 208 3.16 14.95 6.75
C GLU A 208 3.44 14.65 5.27
N MET A 209 4.38 13.75 4.99
CA MET A 209 4.58 13.17 3.66
C MET A 209 3.49 12.12 3.41
N TYR A 210 2.48 12.44 2.61
CA TYR A 210 1.45 11.49 2.26
C TYR A 210 1.89 10.57 1.12
N LEU A 211 1.75 9.26 1.31
CA LEU A 211 1.95 8.29 0.23
C LEU A 211 0.97 8.52 -0.93
N THR A 212 -0.23 8.96 -0.63
CA THR A 212 -1.30 9.23 -1.59
C THR A 212 -0.93 10.26 -2.67
N ASP A 213 0.01 11.17 -2.38
CA ASP A 213 0.45 12.21 -3.31
C ASP A 213 1.19 11.65 -4.53
N ILE A 214 1.75 10.42 -4.45
CA ILE A 214 2.40 9.78 -5.60
C ILE A 214 1.42 9.59 -6.78
N VAL A 215 0.12 9.51 -6.52
CA VAL A 215 -0.93 9.37 -7.56
C VAL A 215 -0.98 10.63 -8.43
N ALA A 216 -1.09 11.80 -7.80
CA ALA A 216 -1.09 13.07 -8.51
C ALA A 216 0.27 13.33 -9.20
N ILE A 217 1.38 12.91 -8.58
CA ILE A 217 2.71 12.99 -9.18
C ILE A 217 2.81 12.11 -10.43
N ALA A 218 2.29 10.87 -10.38
CA ALA A 218 2.24 9.98 -11.55
C ALA A 218 1.48 10.63 -12.71
N ARG A 219 0.26 11.11 -12.47
CA ARG A 219 -0.58 11.75 -13.48
C ARG A 219 0.09 12.99 -14.10
N ARG A 220 0.66 13.89 -13.28
CA ARG A 220 1.38 15.08 -13.76
C ARG A 220 2.64 14.74 -14.58
N SER A 221 3.23 13.58 -14.35
CA SER A 221 4.40 13.08 -15.08
C SER A 221 4.03 12.24 -16.31
N GLY A 222 2.74 12.16 -16.68
CA GLY A 222 2.27 11.35 -17.81
C GLY A 222 2.37 9.84 -17.58
N GLN A 223 2.56 9.41 -16.34
CA GLN A 223 2.61 8.00 -15.98
C GLN A 223 1.21 7.41 -15.83
N GLN A 224 1.05 6.16 -16.23
CA GLN A 224 -0.22 5.47 -16.10
C GLN A 224 -0.48 5.07 -14.64
N VAL A 225 -1.68 5.42 -14.15
CA VAL A 225 -2.23 4.99 -12.86
C VAL A 225 -3.42 4.09 -13.12
N GLN A 226 -3.33 2.84 -12.67
CA GLN A 226 -4.36 1.82 -12.87
C GLN A 226 -5.14 1.59 -11.59
N PRO A 227 -6.46 1.87 -11.53
CA PRO A 227 -7.27 1.44 -10.40
C PRO A 227 -7.53 -0.07 -10.45
N PHE A 228 -7.46 -0.71 -9.28
CA PHE A 228 -7.98 -2.05 -9.03
C PHE A 228 -9.18 -1.92 -8.11
N PHE A 229 -10.38 -1.99 -8.69
CA PHE A 229 -11.61 -1.89 -7.91
C PHE A 229 -11.91 -3.21 -7.22
N HIS A 230 -12.05 -3.18 -5.88
CA HIS A 230 -12.46 -4.32 -5.07
C HIS A 230 -13.90 -4.13 -4.59
N ASP A 231 -14.78 -5.06 -4.92
CA ASP A 231 -16.23 -4.97 -4.68
C ASP A 231 -16.68 -5.43 -3.28
N GLN A 232 -15.74 -5.97 -2.47
CA GLN A 232 -15.99 -6.42 -1.10
C GLN A 232 -15.27 -5.48 -0.11
N PRO A 233 -15.85 -4.33 0.24
CA PRO A 233 -15.15 -3.33 1.05
C PRO A 233 -14.70 -3.86 2.42
N GLN A 234 -15.44 -4.78 3.04
CA GLN A 234 -15.11 -5.37 4.33
C GLN A 234 -13.75 -6.07 4.34
N ASP A 235 -13.27 -6.57 3.20
CA ASP A 235 -12.00 -7.29 3.11
C ASP A 235 -10.79 -6.34 3.19
N VAL A 236 -10.99 -5.07 2.84
CA VAL A 236 -9.90 -4.08 2.66
C VAL A 236 -9.98 -2.89 3.62
N LEU A 237 -10.99 -2.84 4.48
CA LEU A 237 -11.09 -1.79 5.49
C LEU A 237 -10.13 -2.04 6.65
N GLY A 238 -9.46 -0.98 7.09
CA GLY A 238 -8.65 -1.01 8.31
C GLY A 238 -9.53 -1.13 9.56
N VAL A 239 -9.12 -1.97 10.48
CA VAL A 239 -9.74 -2.05 11.82
C VAL A 239 -9.39 -0.78 12.60
N ASN A 240 -10.40 -0.10 13.19
CA ASN A 240 -10.23 1.14 13.96
C ASN A 240 -11.00 1.05 15.27
#